data_8a3bd4ffb00417e42ecabc7373ec6984
#
_entry.id   8a3bd4ffb00417e42ecabc7373ec6984
#
_cell.length_a   1.000
_cell.length_b   1.000
_cell.length_c   1.000
_cell.angle_alpha   90.00
_cell.angle_beta   90.00
_cell.angle_gamma   90.00
#
_symmetry.space_group_name_H-M   'P 1'
#
loop_
_entity.id
_entity.type
_entity.pdbx_description
1 polymer ?
#
loop_
_entity_poly.entity_id
_entity_poly.type
_entity_poly.pdbx_seq_one_letter_code
_entity_poly.pdbx_strand_id
1 'polypeptide(L)'
;LQSRGLGDVYKRQHTAVHSHFDTFYSDRYLTTSRVKSIHNALAGIPYEHIIILANTDVYGGGGIYNSYTLTTAHHPMFKPVVVHEFGHSFGGLADEYFYEDDTMTDTYPLDVEPWEQNITTRVNFASKWEDMLPPHIPVPTPVAQQKNYPVGVYEGGGYSFKGIYRPAYNCRMKTNEHPEFCPVCQRAIRRIIEFYVP
;
A
#
# COMPACT_ATOMS: atom_id res chain seq x y z
N LEU A 1 -11.42 -28.18 -4.34
CA LEU A 1 -11.66 -27.84 -2.92
C LEU A 1 -10.77 -28.63 -1.95
N GLN A 2 -10.49 -29.91 -2.23
CA GLN A 2 -9.63 -30.73 -1.35
C GLN A 2 -8.15 -30.35 -1.38
N SER A 3 -7.63 -29.83 -2.49
CA SER A 3 -6.24 -29.36 -2.57
C SER A 3 -6.00 -28.03 -1.86
N ARG A 4 -7.03 -27.21 -1.68
CA ARG A 4 -6.94 -25.93 -0.97
C ARG A 4 -6.75 -26.08 0.54
N GLY A 5 -7.33 -27.13 1.15
CA GLY A 5 -7.19 -27.39 2.58
C GLY A 5 -5.79 -27.81 3.02
N LEU A 6 -5.04 -28.50 2.15
CA LEU A 6 -3.67 -28.94 2.45
C LEU A 6 -2.65 -27.83 2.27
N GLY A 7 -2.82 -26.95 1.26
CA GLY A 7 -1.97 -25.78 1.05
C GLY A 7 -2.05 -24.76 2.20
N ASP A 8 -3.24 -24.60 2.76
CA ASP A 8 -3.52 -23.68 3.86
C ASP A 8 -2.82 -24.10 5.17
N VAL A 9 -2.68 -25.41 5.42
CA VAL A 9 -2.02 -25.95 6.62
C VAL A 9 -0.52 -25.66 6.63
N TYR A 10 0.14 -25.69 5.48
CA TYR A 10 1.59 -25.42 5.38
C TYR A 10 1.94 -23.92 5.32
N LYS A 11 0.96 -23.06 5.02
CA LYS A 11 1.16 -21.60 4.94
C LYS A 11 0.84 -20.87 6.24
N ARG A 12 0.25 -21.54 7.23
CA ARG A 12 -0.08 -20.95 8.54
C ARG A 12 1.07 -21.09 9.51
N GLN A 13 1.42 -19.99 10.14
CA GLN A 13 2.42 -20.02 11.20
C GLN A 13 1.76 -20.27 12.57
N HIS A 14 2.30 -21.22 13.32
CA HIS A 14 1.92 -21.48 14.72
C HIS A 14 2.58 -20.45 15.65
N THR A 15 2.23 -19.20 15.50
CA THR A 15 2.71 -18.08 16.33
C THR A 15 1.56 -17.51 17.16
N ALA A 16 1.89 -16.62 18.10
CA ALA A 16 0.88 -15.95 18.94
C ALA A 16 -0.21 -15.22 18.12
N VAL A 17 0.13 -14.75 16.91
CA VAL A 17 -0.78 -14.00 16.04
C VAL A 17 -1.32 -14.83 14.88
N HIS A 18 -0.87 -16.08 14.70
CA HIS A 18 -1.33 -16.98 13.64
C HIS A 18 -1.33 -16.33 12.26
N SER A 19 -0.24 -15.68 11.88
CA SER A 19 -0.10 -15.10 10.54
C SER A 19 -0.20 -16.18 9.46
N HIS A 20 -0.82 -15.85 8.33
CA HIS A 20 -1.03 -16.76 7.22
C HIS A 20 -0.91 -16.04 5.90
N PHE A 21 -0.44 -16.76 4.89
CA PHE A 21 -0.45 -16.34 3.49
C PHE A 21 -1.80 -16.64 2.83
N ASP A 22 -1.90 -16.33 1.56
CA ASP A 22 -3.05 -16.66 0.73
C ASP A 22 -4.35 -15.92 1.13
N THR A 23 -4.19 -14.77 1.77
CA THR A 23 -5.31 -13.88 2.08
C THR A 23 -5.87 -13.33 0.76
N PHE A 24 -7.19 -13.34 0.60
CA PHE A 24 -7.88 -12.96 -0.64
C PHE A 24 -7.40 -13.74 -1.89
N TYR A 25 -6.99 -15.00 -1.70
CA TYR A 25 -6.48 -15.88 -2.76
C TYR A 25 -5.19 -15.36 -3.44
N SER A 26 -4.45 -14.51 -2.79
CA SER A 26 -3.14 -14.02 -3.24
C SER A 26 -2.03 -14.64 -2.39
N ASP A 27 -1.18 -15.44 -3.03
CA ASP A 27 -0.09 -16.18 -2.38
C ASP A 27 0.85 -15.30 -1.55
N ARG A 28 1.06 -14.06 -1.97
CA ARG A 28 1.95 -13.09 -1.33
C ARG A 28 1.29 -12.28 -0.22
N TYR A 29 -0.05 -12.33 -0.10
CA TYR A 29 -0.76 -11.54 0.89
C TYR A 29 -0.68 -12.20 2.25
N LEU A 30 0.13 -11.61 3.13
CA LEU A 30 0.40 -12.11 4.47
C LEU A 30 -0.35 -11.26 5.50
N THR A 31 -1.31 -11.87 6.18
CA THR A 31 -2.12 -11.18 7.20
C THR A 31 -2.34 -12.05 8.43
N THR A 32 -3.10 -11.54 9.39
CA THR A 32 -3.63 -12.30 10.51
C THR A 32 -5.08 -11.93 10.80
N SER A 33 -5.88 -12.92 11.11
CA SER A 33 -7.25 -12.75 11.63
C SER A 33 -7.30 -12.61 13.16
N ARG A 34 -6.15 -12.71 13.85
CA ARG A 34 -6.06 -12.70 15.32
C ARG A 34 -5.73 -11.31 15.88
N VAL A 35 -6.40 -10.26 15.39
CA VAL A 35 -6.18 -8.86 15.80
C VAL A 35 -6.33 -8.71 17.33
N LYS A 36 -7.32 -9.38 17.94
CA LYS A 36 -7.47 -9.39 19.41
C LYS A 36 -6.24 -9.93 20.14
N SER A 37 -5.58 -10.96 19.60
CA SER A 37 -4.35 -11.51 20.22
C SER A 37 -3.20 -10.51 20.19
N ILE A 38 -3.11 -9.70 19.11
CA ILE A 38 -2.12 -8.60 19.00
C ILE A 38 -2.37 -7.59 20.11
N HIS A 39 -3.59 -7.07 20.22
CA HIS A 39 -3.93 -6.06 21.24
C HIS A 39 -3.78 -6.60 22.66
N ASN A 40 -4.11 -7.87 22.91
CA ASN A 40 -3.88 -8.50 24.22
C ASN A 40 -2.39 -8.58 24.56
N ALA A 41 -1.54 -8.90 23.59
CA ALA A 41 -0.08 -8.95 23.79
C ALA A 41 0.53 -7.57 24.06
N LEU A 42 -0.10 -6.51 23.56
CA LEU A 42 0.33 -5.11 23.73
C LEU A 42 -0.42 -4.38 24.85
N ALA A 43 -1.26 -5.08 25.61
CA ALA A 43 -2.04 -4.46 26.68
C ALA A 43 -1.12 -3.76 27.69
N GLY A 44 -1.34 -2.46 27.90
CA GLY A 44 -0.53 -1.61 28.80
C GLY A 44 0.79 -1.10 28.19
N ILE A 45 1.09 -1.39 26.94
CA ILE A 45 2.22 -0.83 26.21
C ILE A 45 1.72 0.30 25.32
N PRO A 46 2.21 1.55 25.46
CA PRO A 46 1.86 2.63 24.54
C PRO A 46 2.53 2.38 23.17
N TYR A 47 1.76 2.55 22.09
CA TYR A 47 2.25 2.45 20.72
C TYR A 47 1.38 3.28 19.77
N GLU A 48 1.96 3.80 18.71
CA GLU A 48 1.28 4.48 17.61
C GLU A 48 1.11 3.56 16.42
N HIS A 49 2.02 2.59 16.23
CA HIS A 49 1.98 1.65 15.12
C HIS A 49 2.54 0.28 15.50
N ILE A 50 2.05 -0.78 14.83
CA ILE A 50 2.45 -2.16 15.09
C ILE A 50 3.09 -2.73 13.85
N ILE A 51 4.30 -3.28 14.00
CA ILE A 51 5.00 -4.03 12.95
C ILE A 51 5.16 -5.48 13.42
N ILE A 52 4.62 -6.41 12.66
CA ILE A 52 4.69 -7.85 12.94
C ILE A 52 5.67 -8.48 11.95
N LEU A 53 6.68 -9.17 12.49
CA LEU A 53 7.69 -9.87 11.71
C LEU A 53 7.40 -11.37 11.74
N ALA A 54 7.02 -11.92 10.60
CA ALA A 54 6.82 -13.36 10.43
C ALA A 54 8.17 -14.04 10.20
N ASN A 55 8.48 -15.07 11.00
CA ASN A 55 9.74 -15.82 10.95
C ASN A 55 9.73 -16.82 9.77
N THR A 56 9.86 -16.31 8.56
CA THR A 56 9.89 -17.10 7.31
C THR A 56 10.67 -16.37 6.24
N ASP A 57 11.16 -17.13 5.26
CA ASP A 57 11.83 -16.65 4.04
C ASP A 57 10.89 -16.56 2.82
N VAL A 58 9.64 -16.95 2.97
CA VAL A 58 8.64 -16.85 1.89
C VAL A 58 8.30 -15.39 1.65
N TYR A 59 8.31 -14.96 0.37
CA TYR A 59 7.94 -13.59 0.00
C TYR A 59 6.50 -13.27 0.38
N GLY A 60 6.29 -12.14 1.08
CA GLY A 60 4.96 -11.62 1.37
C GLY A 60 4.94 -10.49 2.37
N GLY A 61 3.82 -9.81 2.36
CA GLY A 61 3.51 -8.70 3.26
C GLY A 61 2.03 -8.39 3.26
N GLY A 62 1.62 -7.53 4.17
CA GLY A 62 0.28 -6.99 4.27
C GLY A 62 0.24 -5.78 5.21
N GLY A 63 -0.24 -4.65 4.71
CA GLY A 63 -0.45 -3.43 5.48
C GLY A 63 -1.93 -3.18 5.68
N ILE A 64 -2.41 -3.29 6.92
CA ILE A 64 -3.81 -3.03 7.27
C ILE A 64 -3.92 -1.66 7.89
N TYR A 65 -4.59 -0.76 7.19
CA TYR A 65 -4.69 0.65 7.59
C TYR A 65 -5.18 0.80 9.03
N ASN A 66 -4.49 1.67 9.77
CA ASN A 66 -4.74 1.96 11.18
C ASN A 66 -4.77 0.70 12.09
N SER A 67 -4.03 -0.36 11.70
CA SER A 67 -3.99 -1.60 12.45
C SER A 67 -2.55 -2.12 12.60
N TYR A 68 -1.97 -2.69 11.53
CA TYR A 68 -0.61 -3.22 11.59
C TYR A 68 0.05 -3.31 10.22
N THR A 69 1.38 -3.31 10.21
CA THR A 69 2.22 -3.81 9.13
C THR A 69 2.62 -5.25 9.44
N LEU A 70 2.48 -6.17 8.51
CA LEU A 70 2.98 -7.54 8.63
C LEU A 70 3.87 -7.87 7.45
N THR A 71 5.06 -8.44 7.70
CA THR A 71 6.01 -8.82 6.66
C THR A 71 6.88 -9.99 7.10
N THR A 72 7.59 -10.61 6.15
CA THR A 72 8.49 -11.73 6.40
C THR A 72 9.89 -11.25 6.74
N ALA A 73 10.52 -11.84 7.77
CA ALA A 73 11.79 -11.33 8.32
C ALA A 73 13.04 -11.76 7.51
N HIS A 74 12.97 -12.90 6.79
CA HIS A 74 14.16 -13.52 6.20
C HIS A 74 14.19 -13.48 4.67
N HIS A 75 13.16 -12.95 4.02
CA HIS A 75 13.19 -12.79 2.56
C HIS A 75 14.14 -11.65 2.14
N PRO A 76 14.92 -11.78 1.05
CA PRO A 76 15.83 -10.73 0.58
C PRO A 76 15.15 -9.36 0.34
N MET A 77 13.87 -9.37 -0.04
CA MET A 77 13.06 -8.16 -0.25
C MET A 77 12.40 -7.62 1.03
N PHE A 78 12.78 -8.10 2.21
CA PHE A 78 12.21 -7.65 3.49
C PHE A 78 12.16 -6.13 3.63
N LYS A 79 13.29 -5.45 3.41
CA LYS A 79 13.40 -3.99 3.61
C LYS A 79 12.45 -3.19 2.71
N PRO A 80 12.41 -3.40 1.38
CA PRO A 80 11.45 -2.69 0.54
C PRO A 80 9.99 -3.05 0.85
N VAL A 81 9.69 -4.31 1.16
CA VAL A 81 8.32 -4.75 1.47
C VAL A 81 7.81 -4.12 2.77
N VAL A 82 8.58 -4.13 3.86
CA VAL A 82 8.13 -3.53 5.12
C VAL A 82 7.82 -2.03 4.97
N VAL A 83 8.61 -1.31 4.16
CA VAL A 83 8.37 0.12 3.90
C VAL A 83 7.12 0.33 3.04
N HIS A 84 6.89 -0.53 2.04
CA HIS A 84 5.68 -0.49 1.22
C HIS A 84 4.42 -0.75 2.09
N GLU A 85 4.42 -1.83 2.87
CA GLU A 85 3.29 -2.19 3.74
C GLU A 85 3.04 -1.14 4.85
N PHE A 86 4.10 -0.48 5.32
CA PHE A 86 3.97 0.67 6.21
C PHE A 86 3.27 1.86 5.51
N GLY A 87 3.51 2.06 4.22
CA GLY A 87 2.77 3.03 3.41
C GLY A 87 1.26 2.81 3.46
N HIS A 88 0.80 1.56 3.38
CA HIS A 88 -0.61 1.23 3.54
C HIS A 88 -1.09 1.40 4.99
N SER A 89 -0.43 0.73 5.91
CA SER A 89 -0.93 0.56 7.28
C SER A 89 -0.86 1.82 8.12
N PHE A 90 0.20 2.62 7.98
CA PHE A 90 0.38 3.90 8.67
C PHE A 90 -0.06 5.07 7.80
N GLY A 91 0.41 5.11 6.55
CA GLY A 91 0.18 6.24 5.64
C GLY A 91 -1.21 6.28 5.00
N GLY A 92 -1.99 5.18 5.06
CA GLY A 92 -3.26 5.07 4.36
C GLY A 92 -3.13 5.26 2.86
N LEU A 93 -2.00 4.80 2.28
CA LEU A 93 -1.71 4.93 0.86
C LEU A 93 -2.26 3.73 0.09
N ALA A 94 -2.74 3.98 -1.12
CA ALA A 94 -3.10 2.93 -2.07
C ALA A 94 -1.87 2.39 -2.80
N ASP A 95 -2.00 1.21 -3.39
CA ASP A 95 -1.09 0.73 -4.42
C ASP A 95 -1.14 1.64 -5.66
N GLU A 96 0.03 2.02 -6.17
CA GLU A 96 0.15 2.81 -7.40
C GLU A 96 0.42 1.95 -8.64
N TYR A 97 0.52 0.63 -8.50
CA TYR A 97 0.61 -0.28 -9.62
C TYR A 97 -0.76 -0.62 -10.20
N PHE A 98 -0.76 -1.11 -11.43
CA PHE A 98 -1.96 -1.45 -12.20
C PHE A 98 -1.65 -2.63 -13.12
N TYR A 99 -2.70 -3.25 -13.63
CA TYR A 99 -2.63 -4.36 -14.58
C TYR A 99 -3.24 -3.93 -15.92
N GLU A 100 -2.52 -4.22 -17.03
CA GLU A 100 -2.96 -3.82 -18.38
C GLU A 100 -4.11 -4.68 -18.93
N ASP A 101 -4.34 -5.85 -18.34
CA ASP A 101 -5.36 -6.82 -18.73
C ASP A 101 -6.77 -6.54 -18.19
N ASP A 102 -6.95 -5.40 -17.54
CA ASP A 102 -8.26 -4.91 -17.03
C ASP A 102 -8.98 -5.90 -16.07
N THR A 103 -8.26 -6.88 -15.52
CA THR A 103 -8.85 -7.92 -14.67
C THR A 103 -9.33 -7.41 -13.30
N MET A 104 -9.03 -6.16 -12.94
CA MET A 104 -9.36 -5.54 -11.65
C MET A 104 -9.94 -4.12 -11.78
N THR A 105 -10.73 -3.86 -12.83
CA THR A 105 -11.28 -2.54 -13.13
C THR A 105 -12.28 -2.00 -12.11
N ASP A 106 -12.90 -2.86 -11.33
CA ASP A 106 -14.00 -2.49 -10.42
C ASP A 106 -13.54 -2.21 -8.97
N THR A 107 -12.24 -2.05 -8.75
CA THR A 107 -11.71 -1.82 -7.39
C THR A 107 -12.13 -0.44 -6.84
N TYR A 108 -12.16 0.58 -7.70
CA TYR A 108 -12.54 1.94 -7.34
C TYR A 108 -13.65 2.44 -8.27
N PRO A 109 -14.80 2.89 -7.73
CA PRO A 109 -15.82 3.57 -8.52
C PRO A 109 -15.26 4.86 -9.14
N LEU A 110 -15.44 5.05 -10.45
CA LEU A 110 -14.84 6.18 -11.16
C LEU A 110 -15.57 7.52 -10.94
N ASP A 111 -16.76 7.48 -10.36
CA ASP A 111 -17.59 8.62 -9.99
C ASP A 111 -17.41 9.09 -8.53
N VAL A 112 -16.51 8.41 -7.78
CA VAL A 112 -16.18 8.72 -6.39
C VAL A 112 -14.69 9.00 -6.28
N GLU A 113 -14.31 10.04 -5.53
CA GLU A 113 -12.90 10.27 -5.21
C GLU A 113 -12.43 9.27 -4.16
N PRO A 114 -11.34 8.49 -4.40
CA PRO A 114 -10.76 7.59 -3.40
C PRO A 114 -10.36 8.35 -2.14
N TRP A 115 -10.45 7.72 -0.98
CA TRP A 115 -10.03 8.36 0.28
C TRP A 115 -8.49 8.42 0.40
N GLU A 116 -7.77 7.51 -0.23
CA GLU A 116 -6.30 7.45 -0.21
C GLU A 116 -5.70 8.67 -0.89
N GLN A 117 -4.66 9.24 -0.29
CA GLN A 117 -4.11 10.52 -0.71
C GLN A 117 -3.26 10.46 -1.98
N ASN A 118 -2.82 9.28 -2.39
CA ASN A 118 -1.89 9.07 -3.51
C ASN A 118 -2.54 8.49 -4.77
N ILE A 119 -3.85 8.39 -4.81
CA ILE A 119 -4.61 8.08 -6.02
C ILE A 119 -5.81 9.03 -6.18
N THR A 120 -6.30 9.20 -7.39
CA THR A 120 -7.45 10.07 -7.70
C THR A 120 -8.21 9.57 -8.92
N THR A 121 -9.53 9.71 -8.90
CA THR A 121 -10.41 9.65 -10.08
C THR A 121 -10.56 11.01 -10.75
N ARG A 122 -10.04 12.07 -10.14
CA ARG A 122 -10.18 13.47 -10.51
C ARG A 122 -11.59 14.05 -10.30
N VAL A 123 -12.48 13.32 -9.63
CA VAL A 123 -13.82 13.82 -9.27
C VAL A 123 -13.72 15.00 -8.29
N ASN A 124 -12.78 14.92 -7.36
CA ASN A 124 -12.46 16.01 -6.43
C ASN A 124 -10.95 16.18 -6.27
N PHE A 125 -10.25 16.47 -7.38
CA PHE A 125 -8.80 16.50 -7.40
C PHE A 125 -8.19 17.59 -6.48
N ALA A 126 -8.90 18.68 -6.24
CA ALA A 126 -8.48 19.72 -5.31
C ALA A 126 -8.24 19.22 -3.88
N SER A 127 -8.87 18.10 -3.46
CA SER A 127 -8.64 17.47 -2.17
C SER A 127 -7.38 16.60 -2.10
N LYS A 128 -6.68 16.43 -3.23
CA LYS A 128 -5.51 15.55 -3.39
C LYS A 128 -4.19 16.34 -3.43
N TRP A 129 -3.51 16.32 -4.55
CA TRP A 129 -2.20 16.98 -4.72
C TRP A 129 -2.18 18.03 -5.84
N GLU A 130 -3.34 18.57 -6.19
CA GLU A 130 -3.44 19.63 -7.20
C GLU A 130 -2.53 20.83 -6.87
N ASP A 131 -2.45 21.18 -5.60
CA ASP A 131 -1.60 22.24 -5.05
C ASP A 131 -0.09 22.00 -5.19
N MET A 132 0.32 20.75 -5.46
CA MET A 132 1.73 20.39 -5.68
C MET A 132 2.12 20.34 -7.15
N LEU A 133 1.19 20.58 -8.06
CA LEU A 133 1.47 20.50 -9.49
C LEU A 133 2.23 21.75 -9.96
N PRO A 134 3.26 21.58 -10.82
CA PRO A 134 3.89 22.72 -11.48
C PRO A 134 2.90 23.48 -12.37
N PRO A 135 3.06 24.79 -12.56
CA PRO A 135 2.26 25.57 -13.50
C PRO A 135 2.30 24.96 -14.92
N HIS A 136 1.15 24.92 -15.58
CA HIS A 136 1.02 24.47 -16.98
C HIS A 136 1.35 22.99 -17.26
N ILE A 137 1.39 22.16 -16.22
CA ILE A 137 1.59 20.71 -16.40
C ILE A 137 0.41 20.12 -17.19
N PRO A 138 0.66 19.24 -18.18
CA PRO A 138 -0.42 18.50 -18.83
C PRO A 138 -1.13 17.55 -17.86
N VAL A 139 -2.45 17.53 -17.88
CA VAL A 139 -3.29 16.61 -17.08
C VAL A 139 -4.27 15.88 -18.00
N PRO A 140 -4.14 14.56 -18.18
CA PRO A 140 -3.13 13.65 -17.59
C PRO A 140 -1.70 13.99 -18.06
N THR A 141 -0.71 13.67 -17.21
CA THR A 141 0.71 13.90 -17.51
C THR A 141 1.24 12.77 -18.41
N PRO A 142 1.77 13.08 -19.60
CA PRO A 142 2.33 12.05 -20.47
C PRO A 142 3.56 11.38 -19.85
N VAL A 143 3.61 10.04 -19.93
CA VAL A 143 4.74 9.23 -19.41
C VAL A 143 6.08 9.66 -20.04
N ALA A 144 6.08 10.06 -21.31
CA ALA A 144 7.29 10.58 -21.98
C ALA A 144 7.91 11.80 -21.29
N GLN A 145 7.12 12.54 -20.49
CA GLN A 145 7.57 13.74 -19.78
C GLN A 145 7.87 13.49 -18.29
N GLN A 146 7.90 12.25 -17.83
CA GLN A 146 8.09 11.89 -16.43
C GLN A 146 9.35 12.50 -15.77
N LYS A 147 10.43 12.70 -16.54
CA LYS A 147 11.66 13.31 -16.06
C LYS A 147 11.51 14.80 -15.74
N ASN A 148 10.56 15.47 -16.40
CA ASN A 148 10.30 16.90 -16.21
C ASN A 148 9.33 17.15 -15.04
N TYR A 149 8.53 16.14 -14.69
CA TYR A 149 7.47 16.27 -13.70
C TYR A 149 7.58 15.17 -12.63
N PRO A 150 8.37 15.40 -11.57
CA PRO A 150 8.45 14.47 -10.43
C PRO A 150 7.12 14.31 -9.69
N VAL A 151 6.25 15.32 -9.76
CA VAL A 151 4.84 15.24 -9.37
C VAL A 151 3.99 15.58 -10.58
N GLY A 152 3.04 14.73 -10.91
CA GLY A 152 2.14 14.85 -12.05
C GLY A 152 0.80 14.19 -11.78
N VAL A 153 0.09 13.84 -12.86
CA VAL A 153 -1.18 13.10 -12.83
C VAL A 153 -1.07 11.99 -13.88
N TYR A 154 -0.44 10.87 -13.49
CA TYR A 154 -0.14 9.75 -14.39
C TYR A 154 -1.26 8.72 -14.36
N GLU A 155 -1.83 8.39 -15.49
CA GLU A 155 -2.88 7.39 -15.57
C GLU A 155 -2.38 5.99 -15.18
N GLY A 156 -3.24 5.23 -14.53
CA GLY A 156 -2.97 3.91 -13.95
C GLY A 156 -2.56 4.00 -12.47
N GLY A 157 -3.23 3.22 -11.63
CA GLY A 157 -3.04 3.12 -10.19
C GLY A 157 -4.21 2.40 -9.53
N GLY A 158 -4.10 2.02 -8.26
CA GLY A 158 -5.17 1.32 -7.57
C GLY A 158 -5.62 0.06 -8.30
N TYR A 159 -4.67 -0.68 -8.90
CA TYR A 159 -4.86 -1.86 -9.75
C TYR A 159 -5.50 -1.58 -11.12
N SER A 160 -6.11 -0.40 -11.33
CA SER A 160 -6.83 -0.03 -12.56
C SER A 160 -5.89 0.61 -13.58
N PHE A 161 -5.95 0.14 -14.83
CA PHE A 161 -5.16 0.70 -15.94
C PHE A 161 -5.63 2.09 -16.35
N LYS A 162 -6.96 2.34 -16.30
CA LYS A 162 -7.60 3.59 -16.72
C LYS A 162 -8.51 4.18 -15.66
N GLY A 163 -8.71 5.49 -15.72
CA GLY A 163 -9.66 6.22 -14.90
C GLY A 163 -9.16 6.53 -13.48
N ILE A 164 -8.10 5.85 -13.02
CA ILE A 164 -7.40 6.14 -11.77
C ILE A 164 -6.03 6.72 -12.12
N TYR A 165 -5.61 7.71 -11.36
CA TYR A 165 -4.35 8.43 -11.59
C TYR A 165 -3.51 8.42 -10.33
N ARG A 166 -2.18 8.39 -10.49
CA ARG A 166 -1.17 8.43 -9.45
C ARG A 166 -0.26 9.65 -9.58
N PRO A 167 0.42 10.09 -8.50
CA PRO A 167 1.15 11.36 -8.50
C PRO A 167 2.52 11.31 -9.18
N ALA A 168 3.13 10.14 -9.30
CA ALA A 168 4.47 9.99 -9.85
C ALA A 168 4.56 8.80 -10.81
N TYR A 169 5.53 8.86 -11.71
CA TYR A 169 5.78 7.72 -12.60
C TYR A 169 6.22 6.48 -11.82
N ASN A 170 7.16 6.67 -10.88
CA ASN A 170 7.62 5.63 -9.94
C ASN A 170 7.55 6.13 -8.50
N CYS A 171 7.26 5.20 -7.60
CA CYS A 171 7.11 5.42 -6.17
C CYS A 171 7.30 4.07 -5.45
N ARG A 172 7.63 4.09 -4.15
CA ARG A 172 7.59 2.91 -3.30
C ARG A 172 6.23 2.20 -3.33
N MET A 173 5.14 2.94 -3.45
CA MET A 173 3.80 2.38 -3.54
C MET A 173 3.47 1.76 -4.90
N LYS A 174 4.34 1.92 -5.90
CA LYS A 174 4.21 1.28 -7.22
C LYS A 174 5.13 0.07 -7.39
N THR A 175 6.36 0.16 -6.89
CA THR A 175 7.35 -0.91 -7.06
C THR A 175 8.35 -0.95 -5.91
N ASN A 176 8.72 -2.16 -5.51
CA ASN A 176 9.74 -2.38 -4.49
C ASN A 176 11.17 -2.05 -4.96
N GLU A 177 11.37 -1.81 -6.23
CA GLU A 177 12.66 -1.38 -6.79
C GLU A 177 12.93 0.11 -6.58
N HIS A 178 11.89 0.93 -6.51
CA HIS A 178 12.05 2.35 -6.23
C HIS A 178 12.35 2.58 -4.74
N PRO A 179 13.43 3.30 -4.40
CA PRO A 179 13.90 3.38 -3.00
C PRO A 179 13.03 4.25 -2.09
N GLU A 180 12.25 5.18 -2.65
CA GLU A 180 11.60 6.24 -1.90
C GLU A 180 10.09 6.35 -2.20
N PHE A 181 9.35 6.91 -1.25
CA PHE A 181 8.02 7.43 -1.50
C PHE A 181 8.09 8.70 -2.36
N CYS A 182 7.16 8.87 -3.27
CA CYS A 182 7.04 10.10 -4.04
C CYS A 182 6.65 11.29 -3.12
N PRO A 183 6.82 12.55 -3.57
CA PRO A 183 6.52 13.73 -2.74
C PRO A 183 5.10 13.75 -2.15
N VAL A 184 4.11 13.26 -2.89
CA VAL A 184 2.71 13.21 -2.42
C VAL A 184 2.56 12.18 -1.29
N CYS A 185 3.12 10.98 -1.45
CA CYS A 185 3.13 9.96 -0.41
C CYS A 185 3.88 10.42 0.84
N GLN A 186 5.03 11.09 0.66
CA GLN A 186 5.78 11.70 1.76
C GLN A 186 4.95 12.74 2.51
N ARG A 187 4.22 13.61 1.80
CA ARG A 187 3.32 14.59 2.40
C ARG A 187 2.21 13.92 3.23
N ALA A 188 1.60 12.86 2.70
CA ALA A 188 0.55 12.13 3.41
C ALA A 188 1.08 11.52 4.72
N ILE A 189 2.22 10.84 4.67
CA ILE A 189 2.87 10.25 5.85
C ILE A 189 3.26 11.35 6.86
N ARG A 190 3.85 12.46 6.38
CA ARG A 190 4.26 13.58 7.25
C ARG A 190 3.08 14.18 8.02
N ARG A 191 1.93 14.37 7.37
CA ARG A 191 0.73 14.89 8.03
C ARG A 191 0.26 14.00 9.19
N ILE A 192 0.42 12.68 9.06
CA ILE A 192 0.08 11.75 10.13
C ILE A 192 1.11 11.85 11.26
N ILE A 193 2.41 11.91 10.93
CA ILE A 193 3.47 12.08 11.93
C ILE A 193 3.25 13.39 12.72
N GLU A 194 2.99 14.50 12.04
CA GLU A 194 2.73 15.81 12.66
C GLU A 194 1.48 15.82 13.53
N PHE A 195 0.51 14.93 13.28
CA PHE A 195 -0.65 14.76 14.16
C PHE A 195 -0.27 14.11 15.50
N TYR A 196 0.68 13.17 15.50
CA TYR A 196 1.13 12.49 16.73
C TYR A 196 2.24 13.26 17.48
N VAL A 197 2.97 14.11 16.80
CA VAL A 197 4.08 14.89 17.36
C VAL A 197 3.73 16.37 17.29
N PRO A 198 3.12 16.94 18.34
CA PRO A 198 2.72 18.34 18.37
C PRO A 198 3.90 19.32 18.37
#